data_2a254df8eec46ea5feeb07d1addf161c
#
_entry.id   2a254df8eec46ea5feeb07d1addf161c
#
_cell.length_a   1.000
_cell.length_b   1.000
_cell.length_c   1.000
_cell.angle_alpha   90.00
_cell.angle_beta   90.00
_cell.angle_gamma   90.00
#
_symmetry.space_group_name_H-M   'P 1'
#
loop_
_entity.id
_entity.type
_entity.pdbx_description
1 polymer ?
#
loop_
_entity_poly.entity_id
_entity_poly.type
_entity_poly.pdbx_seq_one_letter_code
_entity_poly.pdbx_strand_id
1 'polypeptide(L)'
;MISIIVPCYNEQESLPLFHKEATRVLQGIGQDYEILFINDGSKDNTLTEMRALAEQDPHVVYYSFSRNFGKEAAMYAGFCNARGDYVAVMDADLQ
;
A
#
# COMPACT_ATOMS: atom_id res chain seq x y z
N MET A 1 8.08 10.51 -10.23
CA MET A 1 6.94 9.79 -9.61
C MET A 1 7.30 9.40 -8.18
N ILE A 2 6.33 9.44 -7.30
CA ILE A 2 6.49 9.06 -5.89
C ILE A 2 5.88 7.68 -5.69
N SER A 3 6.61 6.77 -5.03
CA SER A 3 6.09 5.45 -4.66
C SER A 3 5.95 5.38 -3.14
N ILE A 4 4.75 5.04 -2.68
CA ILE A 4 4.47 4.86 -1.26
C ILE A 4 4.30 3.36 -1.03
N ILE A 5 5.18 2.77 -0.22
CA ILE A 5 5.12 1.34 0.13
C ILE A 5 4.40 1.20 1.45
N VAL A 6 3.36 0.39 1.47
CA VAL A 6 2.51 0.22 2.65
C VAL A 6 2.43 -1.27 2.99
N PRO A 7 3.31 -1.76 3.89
CA PRO A 7 3.20 -3.13 4.37
C PRO A 7 1.93 -3.28 5.22
N CYS A 8 1.17 -4.34 4.99
CA CYS A 8 -0.11 -4.56 5.67
C CYS A 8 -0.20 -5.97 6.21
N TYR A 9 -0.62 -6.08 7.46
CA TYR A 9 -0.97 -7.35 8.07
C TYR A 9 -2.20 -7.15 8.94
N ASN A 10 -3.34 -7.74 8.54
CA ASN A 10 -4.62 -7.59 9.23
C ASN A 10 -5.03 -6.13 9.41
N GLU A 11 -5.04 -5.38 8.30
CA GLU A 11 -5.32 -3.94 8.27
C GLU A 11 -6.63 -3.61 7.56
N GLN A 12 -7.59 -4.55 7.53
CA GLN A 12 -8.81 -4.35 6.75
C GLN A 12 -9.59 -3.08 7.14
N GLU A 13 -9.57 -2.72 8.43
CA GLU A 13 -10.29 -1.53 8.89
C GLU A 13 -9.55 -0.23 8.58
N SER A 14 -8.22 -0.28 8.56
CA SER A 14 -7.39 0.91 8.37
C SER A 14 -7.24 1.31 6.91
N LEU A 15 -7.32 0.36 5.97
CA LEU A 15 -7.00 0.61 4.57
C LEU A 15 -7.86 1.68 3.91
N PRO A 16 -9.19 1.69 4.05
CA PRO A 16 -9.97 2.73 3.39
C PRO A 16 -9.63 4.13 3.87
N LEU A 17 -9.41 4.30 5.16
CA LEU A 17 -9.04 5.59 5.72
C LEU A 17 -7.63 5.99 5.28
N PHE A 18 -6.69 5.05 5.32
CA PHE A 18 -5.34 5.32 4.85
C PHE A 18 -5.34 5.78 3.40
N HIS A 19 -6.04 5.06 2.54
CA HIS A 19 -6.12 5.40 1.11
C HIS A 19 -6.68 6.81 0.90
N LYS A 20 -7.75 7.14 1.61
CA LYS A 20 -8.38 8.45 1.51
C LYS A 20 -7.40 9.57 1.90
N GLU A 21 -6.72 9.42 3.04
CA GLU A 21 -5.81 10.43 3.54
C GLU A 21 -4.55 10.55 2.68
N ALA A 22 -3.97 9.42 2.27
CA ALA A 22 -2.79 9.42 1.42
C ALA A 22 -3.10 10.05 0.06
N THR A 23 -4.25 9.72 -0.52
CA THR A 23 -4.67 10.28 -1.80
C THR A 23 -4.81 11.79 -1.71
N ARG A 24 -5.42 12.28 -0.63
CA ARG A 24 -5.58 13.73 -0.41
C ARG A 24 -4.24 14.45 -0.40
N VAL A 25 -3.28 13.90 0.34
CA VAL A 25 -1.95 14.50 0.46
C VAL A 25 -1.20 14.43 -0.87
N LEU A 26 -1.21 13.28 -1.53
CA LEU A 26 -0.46 13.07 -2.76
C LEU A 26 -1.01 13.90 -3.91
N GLN A 27 -2.31 14.05 -4.01
CA GLN A 27 -2.92 14.93 -5.02
C GLN A 27 -2.56 16.39 -4.78
N GLY A 28 -2.40 16.79 -3.52
CA GLY A 28 -1.98 18.14 -3.18
C GLY A 28 -0.54 18.44 -3.59
N ILE A 29 0.32 17.42 -3.69
CA ILE A 29 1.70 17.60 -4.12
C ILE A 29 1.79 17.85 -5.63
N GLY A 30 0.87 17.30 -6.40
CA GLY A 30 0.79 17.57 -7.84
C GLY A 30 1.77 16.78 -8.69
N GLN A 31 2.37 15.71 -8.15
CA GLN A 31 3.24 14.80 -8.91
C GLN A 31 2.55 13.46 -9.09
N ASP A 32 2.96 12.74 -10.12
CA ASP A 32 2.51 11.35 -10.30
C ASP A 32 2.92 10.50 -9.11
N TYR A 33 2.08 9.55 -8.75
CA TYR A 33 2.35 8.68 -7.61
C TYR A 33 1.73 7.30 -7.81
N GLU A 34 2.23 6.35 -7.05
CA GLU A 34 1.63 5.03 -6.89
C GLU A 34 1.64 4.68 -5.41
N ILE A 35 0.65 3.90 -4.98
CA ILE A 35 0.57 3.36 -3.63
C ILE A 35 0.67 1.85 -3.76
N LEU A 36 1.73 1.26 -3.20
CA LEU A 36 1.96 -0.18 -3.26
C LEU A 36 1.58 -0.80 -1.91
N PHE A 37 0.42 -1.42 -1.87
CA PHE A 37 0.02 -2.18 -0.70
C PHE A 37 0.61 -3.59 -0.79
N ILE A 38 1.30 -4.01 0.25
CA ILE A 38 1.87 -5.35 0.33
C ILE A 38 1.12 -6.12 1.41
N ASN A 39 0.34 -7.11 1.00
CA ASN A 39 -0.38 -7.95 1.94
C ASN A 39 0.55 -9.05 2.44
N ASP A 40 0.98 -8.94 3.69
CA ASP A 40 1.92 -9.87 4.31
C ASP A 40 1.19 -11.05 4.94
N GLY A 41 0.40 -11.76 4.12
CA GLY A 41 -0.29 -12.97 4.55
C GLY A 41 -1.40 -12.73 5.56
N SER A 42 -2.18 -11.67 5.40
CA SER A 42 -3.28 -11.35 6.32
C SER A 42 -4.32 -12.46 6.39
N LYS A 43 -4.91 -12.64 7.55
CA LYS A 43 -5.94 -13.64 7.81
C LYS A 43 -7.35 -13.06 7.74
N ASP A 44 -7.47 -11.75 7.69
CA ASP A 44 -8.75 -11.05 7.57
C ASP A 44 -9.04 -10.69 6.11
N ASN A 45 -9.89 -9.70 5.87
CA ASN A 45 -10.28 -9.25 4.53
C ASN A 45 -9.38 -8.15 3.95
N THR A 46 -8.14 -8.03 4.44
CA THR A 46 -7.20 -7.01 3.96
C THR A 46 -7.00 -7.11 2.45
N LEU A 47 -6.80 -8.31 1.91
CA LEU A 47 -6.60 -8.48 0.46
C LEU A 47 -7.84 -8.06 -0.33
N THR A 48 -9.02 -8.38 0.16
CA THR A 48 -10.27 -7.96 -0.47
C THR A 48 -10.36 -6.44 -0.54
N GLU A 49 -9.98 -5.76 0.54
CA GLU A 49 -9.97 -4.29 0.56
C GLU A 49 -8.95 -3.73 -0.44
N MET A 50 -7.77 -4.34 -0.54
CA MET A 50 -6.77 -3.91 -1.52
C MET A 50 -7.28 -4.02 -2.94
N ARG A 51 -7.95 -5.14 -3.27
CA ARG A 51 -8.51 -5.34 -4.60
C ARG A 51 -9.56 -4.28 -4.93
N ALA A 52 -10.43 -3.99 -3.96
CA ALA A 52 -11.47 -2.98 -4.16
C ALA A 52 -10.87 -1.60 -4.41
N LEU A 53 -9.83 -1.23 -3.64
CA LEU A 53 -9.16 0.04 -3.83
C LEU A 53 -8.45 0.12 -5.19
N ALA A 54 -7.82 -0.96 -5.62
CA ALA A 54 -7.14 -1.00 -6.92
C ALA A 54 -8.12 -0.89 -8.09
N GLU A 55 -9.33 -1.44 -7.94
CA GLU A 55 -10.37 -1.31 -8.96
C GLU A 55 -10.86 0.13 -9.08
N GLN A 56 -10.90 0.86 -7.99
CA GLN A 56 -11.40 2.23 -7.95
C GLN A 56 -10.34 3.27 -8.30
N ASP A 57 -9.05 2.96 -8.08
CA ASP A 57 -7.97 3.93 -8.19
C ASP A 57 -6.80 3.34 -8.96
N PRO A 58 -6.50 3.84 -10.17
CA PRO A 58 -5.39 3.33 -10.97
C PRO A 58 -4.02 3.59 -10.36
N HIS A 59 -3.91 4.43 -9.32
CA HIS A 59 -2.65 4.66 -8.63
C HIS A 59 -2.33 3.54 -7.64
N VAL A 60 -3.30 2.68 -7.31
CA VAL A 60 -3.14 1.62 -6.33
C VAL A 60 -2.66 0.35 -7.01
N VAL A 61 -1.57 -0.20 -6.48
CA VAL A 61 -1.01 -1.50 -6.89
C VAL A 61 -0.92 -2.33 -5.63
N TYR A 62 -1.15 -3.63 -5.72
CA TYR A 62 -1.01 -4.49 -4.56
C TYR A 62 -0.31 -5.80 -4.92
N TYR A 63 0.37 -6.35 -3.92
CA TYR A 63 1.03 -7.65 -3.99
C TYR A 63 0.64 -8.43 -2.75
N SER A 64 0.48 -9.73 -2.88
CA SER A 64 0.01 -10.55 -1.76
C SER A 64 0.92 -11.76 -1.57
N PHE A 65 1.40 -11.94 -0.35
CA PHE A 65 2.14 -13.13 0.04
C PHE A 65 1.16 -14.23 0.44
N SER A 66 1.54 -15.48 0.20
CA SER A 66 0.70 -16.63 0.57
C SER A 66 0.66 -16.87 2.08
N ARG A 67 1.60 -16.30 2.82
CA ARG A 67 1.65 -16.38 4.27
C ARG A 67 2.43 -15.19 4.82
N ASN A 68 2.44 -15.04 6.14
CA ASN A 68 3.19 -13.97 6.79
C ASN A 68 4.69 -14.26 6.73
N PHE A 69 5.46 -13.35 6.14
CA PHE A 69 6.92 -13.43 6.05
C PHE A 69 7.60 -12.32 6.86
N GLY A 70 6.83 -11.36 7.38
CA GLY A 70 7.35 -10.28 8.18
C GLY A 70 7.40 -8.95 7.43
N LYS A 71 7.44 -7.87 8.22
CA LYS A 71 7.41 -6.50 7.69
C LYS A 71 8.60 -6.21 6.78
N GLU A 72 9.78 -6.73 7.11
CA GLU A 72 10.97 -6.50 6.29
C GLU A 72 10.84 -7.12 4.91
N ALA A 73 10.28 -8.34 4.82
CA ALA A 73 10.03 -8.98 3.54
C ALA A 73 9.01 -8.18 2.71
N ALA A 74 7.98 -7.66 3.37
CA ALA A 74 6.98 -6.82 2.69
C ALA A 74 7.60 -5.54 2.16
N MET A 75 8.45 -4.87 2.95
CA MET A 75 9.16 -3.68 2.52
C MET A 75 10.07 -3.98 1.33
N TYR A 76 10.78 -5.10 1.38
CA TYR A 76 11.68 -5.51 0.28
C TYR A 76 10.89 -5.72 -1.01
N ALA A 77 9.76 -6.40 -0.93
CA ALA A 77 8.90 -6.60 -2.10
C ALA A 77 8.44 -5.27 -2.68
N GLY A 78 8.11 -4.31 -1.81
CA GLY A 78 7.75 -2.97 -2.24
C GLY A 78 8.89 -2.27 -2.97
N PHE A 79 10.09 -2.30 -2.40
CA PHE A 79 11.26 -1.68 -3.04
C PHE A 79 11.57 -2.32 -4.38
N CYS A 80 11.44 -3.64 -4.52
CA CYS A 80 11.73 -4.32 -5.78
C CYS A 80 10.72 -3.96 -6.87
N ASN A 81 9.52 -3.54 -6.50
CA ASN A 81 8.44 -3.28 -7.46
C ASN A 81 8.10 -1.79 -7.61
N ALA A 82 8.68 -0.93 -6.78
CA ALA A 82 8.43 0.51 -6.88
C ALA A 82 9.02 1.07 -8.16
N ARG A 83 8.26 1.92 -8.84
CA ARG A 83 8.67 2.52 -10.12
C ARG A 83 9.03 3.99 -9.98
N GLY A 84 8.78 4.59 -8.83
CA GLY A 84 9.02 6.02 -8.62
C GLY A 84 10.47 6.36 -8.37
N ASP A 85 10.80 7.62 -8.58
CA ASP A 85 12.12 8.16 -8.29
C ASP A 85 12.32 8.38 -6.79
N TYR A 86 11.23 8.64 -6.08
CA TYR A 86 11.21 8.84 -4.63
C TYR A 86 10.36 7.73 -4.04
N VAL A 87 10.87 7.08 -3.01
CA VAL A 87 10.19 5.95 -2.36
C VAL A 87 10.10 6.23 -0.87
N ALA A 88 8.90 6.12 -0.32
CA ALA A 88 8.66 6.25 1.11
C ALA A 88 7.89 5.03 1.62
N VAL A 89 8.11 4.66 2.86
CA VAL A 89 7.37 3.58 3.53
C VAL A 89 6.46 4.21 4.57
N MET A 90 5.19 3.83 4.57
CA MET A 90 4.21 4.32 5.54
C MET A 90 3.44 3.17 6.15
N ASP A 91 3.03 3.32 7.41
CA ASP A 91 2.19 2.33 8.07
C ASP A 91 0.72 2.58 7.74
N ALA A 92 -0.02 1.49 7.51
CA ALA A 92 -1.43 1.57 7.09
C ALA A 92 -2.34 2.18 8.18
N ASP A 93 -1.92 2.13 9.44
CA ASP A 93 -2.70 2.68 10.56
C ASP A 93 -2.42 4.17 10.81
N LEU A 94 -1.66 4.82 9.95
CA LEU A 94 -1.32 6.25 10.03
C LEU A 94 -0.50 6.62 11.26
N GLN A 95 0.27 5.68 11.79
CA GLN A 95 1.16 5.94 12.94
C GLN A 95 2.62 6.05 12.56
#